data_a9b812ecfbde5bcde4c6010ed768715a
#
_entry.id   a9b812ecfbde5bcde4c6010ed768715a
#
_cell.length_a   1.000
_cell.length_b   1.000
_cell.length_c   1.000
_cell.angle_alpha   90.00
_cell.angle_beta   90.00
_cell.angle_gamma   90.00
#
_symmetry.space_group_name_H-M   'P 1'
#
loop_
_entity.id
_entity.type
_entity.pdbx_description
1 polymer ?
#
loop_
_entity_poly.entity_id
_entity_poly.type
_entity_poly.pdbx_seq_one_letter_code
_entity_poly.pdbx_strand_id
1 'polypeptide(L)'
;INIGTALVYGALLFYVAVMVRFSKRIVVVMKYYLSGGHSQKKRVMIVGGGSAGLTLIKEMLTSDKIALKPVCIADDDPTKLGKSISGVKVAGTTHDVKKLAEEYGVQEIFVTMPAANKKLQSEVINRCKDCKCPVKVLPGIYQLADGQVTVSNLRKVEIQDLLGREQVNVNIEEIIGYIEDKTVLVTGGGGSIGSELCRQIATHHPAQLIILDIYENNAYDIEQELKRNHPELNLLVLIASVRD
;
A
#
# COMPACT_ATOMS: atom_id res chain seq x y z
N ILE A 1 -28.13 6.77 -66.16
CA ILE A 1 -26.96 6.25 -65.45
C ILE A 1 -26.90 4.77 -65.74
N ASN A 2 -25.77 4.36 -66.37
CA ASN A 2 -25.61 2.95 -66.76
C ASN A 2 -25.46 2.10 -65.46
N ILE A 3 -26.22 0.98 -65.34
CA ILE A 3 -26.24 0.13 -64.17
C ILE A 3 -24.81 -0.28 -63.76
N GLY A 4 -23.91 -0.48 -64.71
CA GLY A 4 -22.52 -0.78 -64.49
C GLY A 4 -21.74 0.31 -63.76
N THR A 5 -22.00 1.60 -64.07
CA THR A 5 -21.35 2.73 -63.37
C THR A 5 -21.85 2.87 -61.93
N ALA A 6 -23.13 2.60 -61.68
CA ALA A 6 -23.69 2.63 -60.32
C ALA A 6 -23.09 1.53 -59.41
N LEU A 7 -22.87 0.32 -59.95
CA LEU A 7 -22.24 -0.78 -59.22
C LEU A 7 -20.77 -0.51 -58.87
N VAL A 8 -20.00 0.07 -59.80
CA VAL A 8 -18.60 0.47 -59.57
C VAL A 8 -18.53 1.55 -58.50
N TYR A 9 -19.40 2.58 -58.54
CA TYR A 9 -19.46 3.61 -57.51
C TYR A 9 -19.82 3.03 -56.12
N GLY A 10 -20.80 2.13 -56.08
CA GLY A 10 -21.19 1.45 -54.82
C GLY A 10 -20.05 0.65 -54.23
N ALA A 11 -19.32 -0.11 -55.04
CA ALA A 11 -18.16 -0.90 -54.61
C ALA A 11 -17.00 0.02 -54.09
N LEU A 12 -16.77 1.15 -54.76
CA LEU A 12 -15.73 2.09 -54.37
C LEU A 12 -16.06 2.79 -53.03
N LEU A 13 -17.31 3.22 -52.85
CA LEU A 13 -17.79 3.79 -51.59
C LEU A 13 -17.71 2.76 -50.41
N PHE A 14 -18.07 1.52 -50.68
CA PHE A 14 -17.94 0.46 -49.70
C PHE A 14 -16.48 0.22 -49.32
N TYR A 15 -15.57 0.16 -50.29
CA TYR A 15 -14.13 0.00 -50.05
C TYR A 15 -13.57 1.16 -49.23
N VAL A 16 -13.92 2.42 -49.55
CA VAL A 16 -13.51 3.60 -48.78
C VAL A 16 -14.05 3.55 -47.35
N ALA A 17 -15.31 3.18 -47.15
CA ALA A 17 -15.90 3.06 -45.82
C ALA A 17 -15.21 1.98 -44.95
N VAL A 18 -14.85 0.84 -45.56
CA VAL A 18 -14.06 -0.22 -44.90
C VAL A 18 -12.68 0.28 -44.55
N MET A 19 -11.99 0.96 -45.50
CA MET A 19 -10.65 1.52 -45.25
C MET A 19 -10.64 2.57 -44.12
N VAL A 20 -11.63 3.44 -44.07
CA VAL A 20 -11.77 4.46 -42.99
C VAL A 20 -12.03 3.77 -41.65
N ARG A 21 -12.81 2.68 -41.64
CA ARG A 21 -13.12 1.95 -40.41
C ARG A 21 -11.93 1.15 -39.88
N PHE A 22 -11.11 0.59 -40.78
CA PHE A 22 -9.89 -0.12 -40.43
C PHE A 22 -8.69 0.80 -40.20
N SER A 23 -8.64 1.99 -40.78
CA SER A 23 -7.53 2.93 -40.65
C SER A 23 -7.27 3.30 -39.17
N LYS A 24 -8.32 3.51 -38.38
CA LYS A 24 -8.19 3.76 -36.93
C LYS A 24 -7.55 2.61 -36.19
N ARG A 25 -7.91 1.37 -36.52
CA ARG A 25 -7.29 0.17 -35.94
C ARG A 25 -5.85 -0.01 -36.41
N ILE A 26 -5.59 0.21 -37.69
CA ILE A 26 -4.23 0.15 -38.26
C ILE A 26 -3.34 1.21 -37.65
N VAL A 27 -3.83 2.45 -37.50
CA VAL A 27 -3.08 3.54 -36.86
C VAL A 27 -2.77 3.23 -35.38
N VAL A 28 -3.71 2.65 -34.64
CA VAL A 28 -3.48 2.23 -33.26
C VAL A 28 -2.43 1.10 -33.19
N VAL A 29 -2.55 0.10 -34.05
CA VAL A 29 -1.59 -1.00 -34.14
C VAL A 29 -0.24 -0.52 -34.65
N MET A 30 -0.20 0.36 -35.66
CA MET A 30 1.03 0.95 -36.18
C MET A 30 1.70 1.88 -35.18
N LYS A 31 0.91 2.67 -34.43
CA LYS A 31 1.40 3.48 -33.31
C LYS A 31 2.00 2.61 -32.20
N TYR A 32 1.42 1.44 -31.94
CA TYR A 32 1.96 0.45 -31.02
C TYR A 32 3.29 -0.13 -31.51
N TYR A 33 3.42 -0.44 -32.80
CA TYR A 33 4.65 -0.98 -33.39
C TYR A 33 5.70 0.12 -33.69
N LEU A 34 5.31 1.30 -34.12
CA LEU A 34 6.23 2.40 -34.47
C LEU A 34 6.65 3.26 -33.26
N SER A 35 5.81 3.34 -32.22
CA SER A 35 6.24 3.98 -30.99
C SER A 35 7.29 3.16 -30.31
N GLY A 36 8.17 2.44 -30.95
CA GLY A 36 9.38 1.82 -30.40
C GLY A 36 9.47 1.78 -28.86
N GLY A 37 8.35 1.79 -28.21
CA GLY A 37 8.13 1.82 -26.78
C GLY A 37 8.53 0.49 -26.15
N HIS A 38 9.79 0.11 -26.37
CA HIS A 38 10.57 -0.61 -25.41
C HIS A 38 11.02 0.38 -24.29
N SER A 39 10.10 1.16 -23.75
CA SER A 39 10.16 1.37 -22.32
C SER A 39 10.04 -0.04 -21.77
N GLN A 40 11.16 -0.62 -21.37
CA GLN A 40 11.19 -1.97 -20.77
C GLN A 40 10.28 -1.91 -19.55
N LYS A 41 8.98 -2.26 -19.75
CA LYS A 41 8.05 -2.33 -18.63
C LYS A 41 8.65 -3.30 -17.65
N LYS A 42 8.89 -2.86 -16.42
CA LYS A 42 9.44 -3.71 -15.35
C LYS A 42 8.56 -4.93 -15.17
N ARG A 43 9.16 -6.11 -15.18
CA ARG A 43 8.47 -7.39 -15.00
C ARG A 43 8.11 -7.58 -13.53
N VAL A 44 6.81 -7.69 -13.25
CA VAL A 44 6.30 -7.73 -11.88
C VAL A 44 5.62 -9.07 -11.63
N MET A 45 5.91 -9.68 -10.47
CA MET A 45 5.15 -10.79 -9.92
C MET A 45 4.14 -10.27 -8.90
N ILE A 46 2.91 -10.77 -8.98
CA ILE A 46 1.86 -10.51 -8.01
C ILE A 46 1.77 -11.68 -7.04
N VAL A 47 1.87 -11.41 -5.76
CA VAL A 47 1.68 -12.40 -4.70
C VAL A 47 0.34 -12.14 -4.02
N GLY A 48 -0.62 -13.03 -4.29
CA GLY A 48 -2.02 -12.89 -3.93
C GLY A 48 -2.92 -12.52 -5.13
N GLY A 49 -3.59 -13.51 -5.72
CA GLY A 49 -4.55 -13.38 -6.84
C GLY A 49 -5.98 -13.15 -6.38
N GLY A 50 -6.19 -12.42 -5.27
CA GLY A 50 -7.51 -12.00 -4.80
C GLY A 50 -8.04 -10.77 -5.54
N SER A 51 -9.12 -10.16 -5.02
CA SER A 51 -9.73 -8.96 -5.61
C SER A 51 -8.74 -7.79 -5.76
N ALA A 52 -7.90 -7.56 -4.76
CA ALA A 52 -6.88 -6.52 -4.79
C ALA A 52 -5.83 -6.77 -5.88
N GLY A 53 -5.30 -8.01 -5.98
CA GLY A 53 -4.37 -8.39 -7.04
C GLY A 53 -4.98 -8.26 -8.43
N LEU A 54 -6.25 -8.69 -8.60
CA LEU A 54 -6.99 -8.53 -9.86
C LEU A 54 -7.11 -7.06 -10.28
N THR A 55 -7.42 -6.16 -9.34
CA THR A 55 -7.55 -4.71 -9.60
C THR A 55 -6.22 -4.12 -10.06
N LEU A 56 -5.12 -4.42 -9.37
CA LEU A 56 -3.79 -3.96 -9.76
C LEU A 56 -3.34 -4.52 -11.12
N ILE A 57 -3.62 -5.80 -11.41
CA ILE A 57 -3.30 -6.38 -12.72
C ILE A 57 -4.06 -5.64 -13.82
N LYS A 58 -5.36 -5.39 -13.65
CA LYS A 58 -6.17 -4.66 -14.62
C LYS A 58 -5.60 -3.24 -14.84
N GLU A 59 -5.29 -2.52 -13.79
CA GLU A 59 -4.70 -1.18 -13.87
C GLU A 59 -3.38 -1.19 -14.67
N MET A 60 -2.46 -2.12 -14.37
CA MET A 60 -1.19 -2.26 -15.09
C MET A 60 -1.36 -2.63 -16.56
N LEU A 61 -2.41 -3.37 -16.92
CA LEU A 61 -2.68 -3.77 -18.30
C LEU A 61 -3.40 -2.69 -19.11
N THR A 62 -4.24 -1.87 -18.46
CA THR A 62 -5.06 -0.85 -19.14
C THR A 62 -4.41 0.53 -19.19
N SER A 63 -3.52 0.84 -18.26
CA SER A 63 -2.87 2.15 -18.20
C SER A 63 -1.55 2.18 -18.97
N ASP A 64 -1.49 3.02 -20.00
CA ASP A 64 -0.26 3.28 -20.77
C ASP A 64 0.80 4.07 -19.95
N LYS A 65 0.38 4.71 -18.87
CA LYS A 65 1.27 5.51 -18.01
C LYS A 65 2.09 4.64 -17.05
N ILE A 66 1.66 3.39 -16.83
CA ILE A 66 2.30 2.47 -15.90
C ILE A 66 3.33 1.62 -16.66
N ALA A 67 4.62 1.86 -16.37
CA ALA A 67 5.73 1.12 -16.96
C ALA A 67 5.98 -0.23 -16.23
N LEU A 68 4.91 -0.95 -15.87
CA LEU A 68 4.93 -2.25 -15.20
C LEU A 68 4.20 -3.30 -16.05
N LYS A 69 4.70 -4.54 -16.05
CA LYS A 69 4.11 -5.67 -16.76
C LYS A 69 3.96 -6.85 -15.79
N PRO A 70 2.74 -7.21 -15.39
CA PRO A 70 2.53 -8.42 -14.60
C PRO A 70 2.85 -9.65 -15.45
N VAL A 71 3.76 -10.50 -14.98
CA VAL A 71 4.26 -11.67 -15.73
C VAL A 71 3.78 -13.00 -15.17
N CYS A 72 3.57 -13.08 -13.86
CA CYS A 72 3.03 -14.25 -13.17
C CYS A 72 2.37 -13.85 -11.85
N ILE A 73 1.56 -14.79 -11.33
CA ILE A 73 0.90 -14.68 -10.03
C ILE A 73 1.33 -15.87 -9.19
N ALA A 74 1.60 -15.65 -7.91
CA ALA A 74 1.72 -16.69 -6.89
C ALA A 74 0.51 -16.58 -5.94
N ASP A 75 -0.24 -17.67 -5.76
CA ASP A 75 -1.42 -17.71 -4.88
C ASP A 75 -1.54 -19.11 -4.25
N ASP A 76 -1.82 -19.18 -2.96
CA ASP A 76 -1.90 -20.45 -2.23
C ASP A 76 -3.25 -21.17 -2.40
N ASP A 77 -4.22 -20.52 -3.07
CA ASP A 77 -5.51 -21.13 -3.37
C ASP A 77 -5.36 -22.19 -4.50
N PRO A 78 -5.52 -23.49 -4.17
CA PRO A 78 -5.34 -24.56 -5.15
C PRO A 78 -6.33 -24.48 -6.31
N THR A 79 -7.48 -23.82 -6.12
CA THR A 79 -8.50 -23.68 -7.18
C THR A 79 -8.08 -22.74 -8.29
N LYS A 80 -7.11 -21.84 -8.02
CA LYS A 80 -6.57 -20.85 -8.96
C LYS A 80 -5.33 -21.33 -9.68
N LEU A 81 -4.64 -22.32 -9.14
CA LEU A 81 -3.36 -22.81 -9.67
C LEU A 81 -3.49 -23.23 -11.13
N GLY A 82 -2.57 -22.78 -11.98
CA GLY A 82 -2.58 -23.06 -13.42
C GLY A 82 -3.59 -22.24 -14.23
N LYS A 83 -4.54 -21.56 -13.59
CA LYS A 83 -5.50 -20.67 -14.27
C LYS A 83 -4.88 -19.29 -14.56
N SER A 84 -5.59 -18.50 -15.35
CA SER A 84 -5.19 -17.13 -15.67
C SER A 84 -6.17 -16.11 -15.07
N ILE A 85 -5.64 -15.07 -14.43
CA ILE A 85 -6.40 -13.94 -13.89
C ILE A 85 -6.08 -12.73 -14.78
N SER A 86 -7.07 -12.21 -15.50
CA SER A 86 -6.89 -11.12 -16.48
C SER A 86 -5.77 -11.37 -17.49
N GLY A 87 -5.58 -12.63 -17.94
CA GLY A 87 -4.53 -12.99 -18.88
C GLY A 87 -3.16 -13.27 -18.27
N VAL A 88 -2.98 -13.11 -16.95
CA VAL A 88 -1.74 -13.45 -16.23
C VAL A 88 -1.89 -14.78 -15.52
N LYS A 89 -0.94 -15.70 -15.76
CA LYS A 89 -1.01 -17.07 -15.23
C LYS A 89 -0.71 -17.11 -13.73
N VAL A 90 -1.49 -17.88 -12.97
CA VAL A 90 -1.15 -18.30 -11.61
C VAL A 90 -0.17 -19.47 -11.73
N ALA A 91 1.12 -19.16 -11.59
CA ALA A 91 2.21 -20.06 -11.94
C ALA A 91 2.62 -21.00 -10.81
N GLY A 92 2.30 -20.65 -9.55
CA GLY A 92 2.65 -21.42 -8.36
C GLY A 92 2.09 -20.80 -7.08
N THR A 93 2.55 -21.35 -5.96
CA THR A 93 2.18 -20.93 -4.60
C THR A 93 3.14 -19.86 -4.07
N THR A 94 2.86 -19.31 -2.89
CA THR A 94 3.79 -18.39 -2.19
C THR A 94 5.10 -19.06 -1.78
N HIS A 95 5.16 -20.39 -1.75
CA HIS A 95 6.38 -21.15 -1.50
C HIS A 95 7.31 -21.19 -2.71
N ASP A 96 6.75 -21.02 -3.91
CA ASP A 96 7.49 -21.09 -5.18
C ASP A 96 8.05 -19.72 -5.63
N VAL A 97 7.83 -18.67 -4.86
CA VAL A 97 8.14 -17.26 -5.24
C VAL A 97 9.56 -17.10 -5.76
N LYS A 98 10.55 -17.70 -5.09
CA LYS A 98 11.95 -17.61 -5.52
C LYS A 98 12.18 -18.24 -6.91
N LYS A 99 11.67 -19.46 -7.11
CA LYS A 99 11.75 -20.18 -8.39
C LYS A 99 11.04 -19.41 -9.50
N LEU A 100 9.83 -18.92 -9.23
CA LEU A 100 9.06 -18.13 -10.18
C LEU A 100 9.72 -16.80 -10.51
N ALA A 101 10.37 -16.16 -9.54
CA ALA A 101 11.09 -14.90 -9.77
C ALA A 101 12.24 -15.10 -10.77
N GLU A 102 12.96 -16.20 -10.67
CA GLU A 102 14.05 -16.56 -11.61
C GLU A 102 13.50 -16.97 -12.98
N GLU A 103 12.50 -17.86 -13.01
CA GLU A 103 11.90 -18.40 -14.25
C GLU A 103 11.27 -17.29 -15.11
N TYR A 104 10.52 -16.38 -14.46
CA TYR A 104 9.84 -15.29 -15.15
C TYR A 104 10.65 -14.01 -15.25
N GLY A 105 11.91 -13.98 -14.80
CA GLY A 105 12.79 -12.81 -14.83
C GLY A 105 12.15 -11.61 -14.14
N VAL A 106 11.62 -11.82 -12.94
CA VAL A 106 10.90 -10.80 -12.15
C VAL A 106 11.88 -9.74 -11.67
N GLN A 107 11.50 -8.49 -11.81
CA GLN A 107 12.29 -7.33 -11.38
C GLN A 107 11.71 -6.66 -10.13
N GLU A 108 10.43 -6.90 -9.82
CA GLU A 108 9.75 -6.34 -8.65
C GLU A 108 8.61 -7.27 -8.22
N ILE A 109 8.40 -7.41 -6.91
CA ILE A 109 7.34 -8.26 -6.33
C ILE A 109 6.33 -7.38 -5.61
N PHE A 110 5.04 -7.61 -5.88
CA PHE A 110 3.94 -6.93 -5.21
C PHE A 110 3.13 -7.91 -4.38
N VAL A 111 3.15 -7.74 -3.06
CA VAL A 111 2.33 -8.52 -2.13
C VAL A 111 0.96 -7.83 -2.00
N THR A 112 -0.08 -8.48 -2.51
CA THR A 112 -1.43 -7.92 -2.67
C THR A 112 -2.46 -8.69 -1.85
N MET A 113 -2.20 -8.82 -0.55
CA MET A 113 -3.02 -9.58 0.39
C MET A 113 -3.52 -8.71 1.55
N PRO A 114 -4.23 -7.58 1.29
CA PRO A 114 -4.61 -6.61 2.34
C PRO A 114 -5.58 -7.19 3.38
N ALA A 115 -6.34 -8.22 3.02
CA ALA A 115 -7.29 -8.89 3.92
C ALA A 115 -6.68 -10.06 4.71
N ALA A 116 -5.43 -10.46 4.41
CA ALA A 116 -4.76 -11.51 5.16
C ALA A 116 -4.35 -11.03 6.55
N ASN A 117 -4.33 -11.94 7.53
CA ASN A 117 -3.83 -11.60 8.86
C ASN A 117 -2.34 -11.23 8.80
N LYS A 118 -1.89 -10.42 9.74
CA LYS A 118 -0.53 -9.87 9.78
C LYS A 118 0.55 -10.96 9.83
N LYS A 119 0.26 -12.08 10.50
CA LYS A 119 1.18 -13.19 10.58
C LYS A 119 1.43 -13.83 9.21
N LEU A 120 0.37 -14.12 8.46
CA LEU A 120 0.47 -14.66 7.11
C LEU A 120 1.14 -13.68 6.15
N GLN A 121 0.80 -12.38 6.22
CA GLN A 121 1.48 -11.34 5.43
C GLN A 121 2.98 -11.33 5.70
N SER A 122 3.39 -11.35 6.98
CA SER A 122 4.79 -11.35 7.40
C SER A 122 5.54 -12.60 6.89
N GLU A 123 4.93 -13.78 6.98
CA GLU A 123 5.51 -15.03 6.47
C GLU A 123 5.73 -14.96 4.95
N VAL A 124 4.74 -14.47 4.21
CA VAL A 124 4.83 -14.32 2.74
C VAL A 124 5.88 -13.27 2.36
N ILE A 125 5.92 -12.13 3.04
CA ILE A 125 6.92 -11.09 2.81
C ILE A 125 8.34 -11.63 3.08
N ASN A 126 8.52 -12.41 4.15
CA ASN A 126 9.82 -13.01 4.46
C ASN A 126 10.28 -13.98 3.37
N ARG A 127 9.37 -14.81 2.80
CA ARG A 127 9.69 -15.66 1.63
C ARG A 127 10.10 -14.83 0.41
N CYS A 128 9.45 -13.68 0.19
CA CYS A 128 9.77 -12.79 -0.93
C CYS A 128 11.14 -12.09 -0.77
N LYS A 129 11.64 -11.90 0.45
CA LYS A 129 12.96 -11.29 0.69
C LYS A 129 14.13 -12.11 0.18
N ASP A 130 13.99 -13.42 0.10
CA ASP A 130 15.01 -14.31 -0.45
C ASP A 130 15.20 -14.12 -1.97
N CYS A 131 14.28 -13.39 -2.60
CA CYS A 131 14.39 -12.97 -3.99
C CYS A 131 15.26 -11.70 -4.07
N LYS A 132 16.18 -11.65 -5.02
CA LYS A 132 17.08 -10.49 -5.22
C LYS A 132 16.38 -9.29 -5.88
N CYS A 133 15.08 -9.11 -5.66
CA CYS A 133 14.28 -8.03 -6.26
C CYS A 133 13.50 -7.25 -5.19
N PRO A 134 13.23 -5.96 -5.42
CA PRO A 134 12.45 -5.13 -4.51
C PRO A 134 11.05 -5.72 -4.26
N VAL A 135 10.63 -5.69 -3.01
CA VAL A 135 9.29 -6.12 -2.58
C VAL A 135 8.50 -4.89 -2.15
N LYS A 136 7.29 -4.75 -2.68
CA LYS A 136 6.31 -3.77 -2.24
C LYS A 136 5.07 -4.46 -1.72
N VAL A 137 4.41 -3.83 -0.77
CA VAL A 137 3.22 -4.34 -0.12
C VAL A 137 2.05 -3.39 -0.33
N LEU A 138 0.88 -3.95 -0.57
CA LEU A 138 -0.37 -3.20 -0.55
C LEU A 138 -0.82 -3.11 0.92
N PRO A 139 -0.97 -1.89 1.49
CA PRO A 139 -1.46 -1.71 2.85
C PRO A 139 -2.90 -2.22 3.00
N GLY A 140 -3.36 -2.41 4.24
CA GLY A 140 -4.73 -2.81 4.54
C GLY A 140 -5.75 -1.83 3.93
N ILE A 141 -6.92 -2.31 3.52
CA ILE A 141 -7.95 -1.49 2.85
C ILE A 141 -8.35 -0.28 3.73
N TYR A 142 -8.38 -0.45 5.05
CA TYR A 142 -8.65 0.61 6.02
C TYR A 142 -7.56 1.71 6.11
N GLN A 143 -6.37 1.47 5.55
CA GLN A 143 -5.27 2.44 5.48
C GLN A 143 -5.27 3.21 4.14
N LEU A 144 -6.19 2.89 3.23
CA LEU A 144 -6.34 3.58 1.95
C LEU A 144 -7.32 4.74 2.12
N ALA A 145 -6.84 5.97 1.92
CA ALA A 145 -7.63 7.19 2.12
C ALA A 145 -8.97 7.19 1.35
N ASP A 146 -8.98 6.60 0.14
CA ASP A 146 -10.17 6.55 -0.73
C ASP A 146 -10.76 5.13 -0.85
N GLY A 147 -10.27 4.14 -0.11
CA GLY A 147 -10.69 2.74 -0.22
C GLY A 147 -10.38 2.09 -1.59
N GLN A 148 -9.74 2.82 -2.51
CA GLN A 148 -9.40 2.33 -3.85
C GLN A 148 -8.04 1.66 -3.88
N VAL A 149 -7.97 0.51 -4.54
CA VAL A 149 -6.71 -0.23 -4.74
C VAL A 149 -6.09 0.22 -6.05
N THR A 150 -4.94 0.89 -5.97
CA THR A 150 -4.17 1.36 -7.14
C THR A 150 -2.68 1.01 -6.97
N VAL A 151 -1.93 1.04 -8.08
CA VAL A 151 -0.47 0.81 -8.08
C VAL A 151 0.25 1.88 -7.25
N SER A 152 -0.28 3.10 -7.16
CA SER A 152 0.27 4.18 -6.33
C SER A 152 0.19 3.92 -4.83
N ASN A 153 -0.73 3.07 -4.38
CA ASN A 153 -0.87 2.68 -2.98
C ASN A 153 0.19 1.66 -2.51
N LEU A 154 0.96 1.08 -3.45
CA LEU A 154 2.03 0.15 -3.10
C LEU A 154 3.19 0.89 -2.44
N ARG A 155 3.54 0.47 -1.23
CA ARG A 155 4.67 1.02 -0.47
C ARG A 155 5.78 -0.03 -0.27
N LYS A 156 6.97 0.43 0.08
CA LYS A 156 8.06 -0.46 0.47
C LYS A 156 7.68 -1.21 1.75
N VAL A 157 8.25 -2.40 1.91
CA VAL A 157 8.11 -3.19 3.14
C VAL A 157 8.77 -2.46 4.30
N GLU A 158 8.05 -2.28 5.38
CA GLU A 158 8.51 -1.71 6.64
C GLU A 158 8.82 -2.81 7.68
N ILE A 159 9.54 -2.44 8.74
CA ILE A 159 9.87 -3.38 9.81
C ILE A 159 8.60 -3.96 10.46
N GLN A 160 7.54 -3.17 10.56
CA GLN A 160 6.26 -3.58 11.12
C GLN A 160 5.58 -4.70 10.33
N ASP A 161 5.74 -4.70 8.99
CA ASP A 161 5.19 -5.76 8.12
C ASP A 161 5.86 -7.11 8.36
N LEU A 162 7.05 -7.10 8.92
CA LEU A 162 7.86 -8.31 9.19
C LEU A 162 7.62 -8.89 10.58
N LEU A 163 7.20 -8.08 11.52
CA LEU A 163 6.99 -8.50 12.90
C LEU A 163 5.68 -9.28 13.08
N GLY A 164 4.75 -9.20 12.13
CA GLY A 164 3.47 -9.91 12.16
C GLY A 164 2.59 -9.57 13.37
N ARG A 165 2.88 -8.47 14.07
CA ARG A 165 2.07 -8.00 15.20
C ARG A 165 0.87 -7.24 14.66
N GLU A 166 -0.30 -7.56 15.17
CA GLU A 166 -1.49 -6.74 14.94
C GLU A 166 -1.26 -5.38 15.61
N GLN A 167 -1.52 -4.30 14.86
CA GLN A 167 -1.65 -2.99 15.49
C GLN A 167 -2.87 -3.05 16.38
N VAL A 168 -2.68 -2.77 17.66
CA VAL A 168 -3.80 -2.57 18.58
C VAL A 168 -4.52 -1.32 18.10
N ASN A 169 -5.68 -1.48 17.45
CA ASN A 169 -6.58 -0.39 17.17
C ASN A 169 -7.22 0.00 18.50
N VAL A 170 -6.63 1.00 19.11
CA VAL A 170 -7.19 1.58 20.33
C VAL A 170 -8.29 2.53 19.90
N ASN A 171 -9.49 2.37 20.46
CA ASN A 171 -10.56 3.31 20.26
C ASN A 171 -10.20 4.61 21.00
N ILE A 172 -9.72 5.59 20.24
CA ILE A 172 -9.24 6.87 20.79
C ILE A 172 -10.37 7.58 21.55
N GLU A 173 -11.62 7.49 21.10
CA GLU A 173 -12.78 8.11 21.73
C GLU A 173 -13.03 7.54 23.13
N GLU A 174 -12.84 6.24 23.36
CA GLU A 174 -12.93 5.65 24.70
C GLU A 174 -11.81 6.15 25.62
N ILE A 175 -10.58 6.34 25.09
CA ILE A 175 -9.45 6.84 25.88
C ILE A 175 -9.64 8.30 26.25
N ILE A 176 -10.15 9.14 25.36
CA ILE A 176 -10.42 10.56 25.61
C ILE A 176 -11.32 10.69 26.85
N GLY A 177 -12.38 9.88 26.95
CA GLY A 177 -13.28 9.87 28.11
C GLY A 177 -12.61 9.54 29.45
N TYR A 178 -11.44 8.87 29.45
CA TYR A 178 -10.65 8.62 30.67
C TYR A 178 -9.72 9.77 31.05
N ILE A 179 -9.43 10.69 30.13
CA ILE A 179 -8.43 11.76 30.31
C ILE A 179 -9.08 13.11 30.57
N GLU A 180 -10.15 13.41 29.83
CA GLU A 180 -10.85 14.69 29.89
C GLU A 180 -11.35 14.98 31.31
N ASP A 181 -11.06 16.18 31.81
CA ASP A 181 -11.38 16.65 33.17
C ASP A 181 -10.82 15.78 34.31
N LYS A 182 -9.81 14.97 34.06
CA LYS A 182 -9.17 14.12 35.08
C LYS A 182 -7.77 14.62 35.42
N THR A 183 -7.33 14.26 36.64
CA THR A 183 -5.92 14.36 37.02
C THR A 183 -5.21 13.12 36.53
N VAL A 184 -4.22 13.31 35.66
CA VAL A 184 -3.46 12.23 35.03
C VAL A 184 -2.00 12.29 35.51
N LEU A 185 -1.52 11.19 36.06
CA LEU A 185 -0.12 11.01 36.46
C LEU A 185 0.64 10.17 35.43
N VAL A 186 1.71 10.70 34.89
CA VAL A 186 2.64 9.99 34.00
C VAL A 186 3.96 9.76 34.73
N THR A 187 4.28 8.51 35.02
CA THR A 187 5.57 8.13 35.59
C THR A 187 6.59 7.88 34.49
N GLY A 188 7.84 8.31 34.68
CA GLY A 188 8.86 8.29 33.65
C GLY A 188 8.55 9.26 32.50
N GLY A 189 7.88 10.38 32.82
CA GLY A 189 7.37 11.32 31.84
C GLY A 189 8.45 12.08 31.04
N GLY A 190 9.69 12.12 31.55
CA GLY A 190 10.84 12.64 30.81
C GLY A 190 11.48 11.64 29.83
N GLY A 191 11.11 10.35 29.88
CA GLY A 191 11.59 9.32 28.96
C GLY A 191 10.96 9.40 27.58
N SER A 192 11.48 8.65 26.61
CA SER A 192 11.01 8.66 25.20
C SER A 192 9.53 8.30 25.04
N ILE A 193 9.02 7.31 25.79
CA ILE A 193 7.61 6.92 25.75
C ILE A 193 6.77 7.89 26.59
N GLY A 194 7.23 8.18 27.81
CA GLY A 194 6.50 9.05 28.76
C GLY A 194 6.29 10.47 28.24
N SER A 195 7.30 11.06 27.60
CA SER A 195 7.19 12.40 27.01
C SER A 195 6.17 12.46 25.88
N GLU A 196 6.11 11.42 25.04
CA GLU A 196 5.11 11.34 23.99
C GLU A 196 3.69 11.16 24.57
N LEU A 197 3.53 10.35 25.60
CA LEU A 197 2.25 10.25 26.32
C LEU A 197 1.84 11.61 26.90
N CYS A 198 2.75 12.35 27.53
CA CYS A 198 2.47 13.68 28.05
C CYS A 198 2.00 14.65 26.97
N ARG A 199 2.62 14.64 25.78
CA ARG A 199 2.18 15.45 24.62
C ARG A 199 0.76 15.12 24.20
N GLN A 200 0.47 13.84 24.05
CA GLN A 200 -0.87 13.40 23.65
C GLN A 200 -1.92 13.72 24.71
N ILE A 201 -1.66 13.45 25.98
CA ILE A 201 -2.56 13.78 27.08
C ILE A 201 -2.86 15.29 27.12
N ALA A 202 -1.85 16.13 26.93
CA ALA A 202 -2.01 17.58 26.94
C ALA A 202 -3.01 18.10 25.89
N THR A 203 -3.17 17.41 24.75
CA THR A 203 -4.13 17.78 23.69
C THR A 203 -5.57 17.44 24.05
N HIS A 204 -5.81 16.62 25.09
CA HIS A 204 -7.15 16.14 25.48
C HIS A 204 -7.70 16.78 26.76
N HIS A 205 -7.25 18.00 27.07
CA HIS A 205 -7.79 18.85 28.15
C HIS A 205 -7.95 18.17 29.52
N PRO A 206 -6.86 17.57 30.09
CA PRO A 206 -6.92 17.02 31.45
C PRO A 206 -7.13 18.16 32.44
N ALA A 207 -7.82 17.89 33.58
CA ALA A 207 -7.93 18.85 34.67
C ALA A 207 -6.54 19.17 35.25
N GLN A 208 -5.63 18.18 35.30
CA GLN A 208 -4.24 18.34 35.67
C GLN A 208 -3.39 17.25 35.08
N LEU A 209 -2.20 17.58 34.58
CA LEU A 209 -1.18 16.62 34.18
C LEU A 209 -0.02 16.68 35.20
N ILE A 210 0.29 15.53 35.80
CA ILE A 210 1.40 15.36 36.73
C ILE A 210 2.47 14.51 36.07
N ILE A 211 3.67 15.03 35.92
CA ILE A 211 4.84 14.32 35.43
C ILE A 211 5.72 13.94 36.60
N LEU A 212 6.03 12.66 36.72
CA LEU A 212 6.96 12.17 37.74
C LEU A 212 8.13 11.47 37.05
N ASP A 213 9.34 11.96 37.30
CA ASP A 213 10.56 11.37 36.75
C ASP A 213 11.72 11.47 37.76
N ILE A 214 12.70 10.59 37.66
CA ILE A 214 13.92 10.62 38.47
C ILE A 214 15.01 11.56 37.86
N TYR A 215 14.92 11.83 36.55
CA TYR A 215 15.87 12.64 35.82
C TYR A 215 15.33 14.06 35.61
N GLU A 216 15.87 15.02 36.36
CA GLU A 216 15.47 16.43 36.36
C GLU A 216 15.56 17.04 34.95
N ASN A 217 16.67 16.83 34.22
CA ASN A 217 16.88 17.43 32.91
C ASN A 217 15.81 17.04 31.92
N ASN A 218 15.47 15.74 31.84
CA ASN A 218 14.48 15.25 30.92
C ASN A 218 13.07 15.74 31.28
N ALA A 219 12.77 15.79 32.59
CA ALA A 219 11.49 16.31 33.09
C ALA A 219 11.36 17.79 32.81
N TYR A 220 12.45 18.57 32.94
CA TYR A 220 12.50 20.00 32.62
C TYR A 220 12.26 20.26 31.12
N ASP A 221 12.88 19.49 30.25
CA ASP A 221 12.74 19.65 28.80
C ASP A 221 11.27 19.48 28.35
N ILE A 222 10.59 18.41 28.80
CA ILE A 222 9.18 18.19 28.48
C ILE A 222 8.27 19.23 29.16
N GLU A 223 8.60 19.68 30.36
CA GLU A 223 7.87 20.78 31.04
C GLU A 223 7.89 22.07 30.22
N GLN A 224 9.08 22.48 29.75
CA GLN A 224 9.22 23.70 28.96
C GLN A 224 8.50 23.60 27.61
N GLU A 225 8.54 22.43 26.99
CA GLU A 225 7.84 22.17 25.76
C GLU A 225 6.31 22.27 25.94
N LEU A 226 5.76 21.62 26.97
CA LEU A 226 4.33 21.61 27.24
C LEU A 226 3.82 23.00 27.65
N LYS A 227 4.54 23.73 28.49
CA LYS A 227 4.18 25.11 28.87
C LYS A 227 4.13 26.06 27.66
N ARG A 228 5.00 25.82 26.66
CA ARG A 228 5.02 26.63 25.43
C ARG A 228 3.85 26.31 24.51
N ASN A 229 3.55 25.02 24.36
CA ASN A 229 2.54 24.54 23.40
C ASN A 229 1.12 24.56 23.99
N HIS A 230 0.99 24.44 25.30
CA HIS A 230 -0.28 24.37 26.05
C HIS A 230 -0.20 25.27 27.30
N PRO A 231 -0.20 26.61 27.14
CA PRO A 231 -0.01 27.53 28.24
C PRO A 231 -1.13 27.49 29.29
N GLU A 232 -2.32 27.01 28.92
CA GLU A 232 -3.48 26.80 29.79
C GLU A 232 -3.45 25.50 30.60
N LEU A 233 -2.49 24.60 30.30
CA LEU A 233 -2.42 23.30 30.94
C LEU A 233 -1.98 23.43 32.42
N ASN A 234 -2.79 22.88 33.32
CA ASN A 234 -2.40 22.76 34.73
C ASN A 234 -1.37 21.62 34.85
N LEU A 235 -0.10 21.98 34.78
CA LEU A 235 1.05 21.06 34.76
C LEU A 235 1.83 21.12 36.08
N LEU A 236 2.06 19.93 36.67
CA LEU A 236 2.92 19.75 37.84
C LEU A 236 4.02 18.75 37.51
N VAL A 237 5.29 19.14 37.78
CA VAL A 237 6.43 18.23 37.60
C VAL A 237 7.04 17.89 38.94
N LEU A 238 7.22 16.62 39.18
CA LEU A 238 7.80 16.07 40.41
C LEU A 238 9.06 15.26 40.10
N ILE A 239 10.16 15.59 40.77
CA ILE A 239 11.40 14.83 40.65
C ILE A 239 11.47 13.89 41.85
N ALA A 240 11.11 12.64 41.60
CA ALA A 240 11.04 11.57 42.61
C ALA A 240 11.09 10.19 41.99
N SER A 241 11.34 9.17 42.81
CA SER A 241 11.31 7.77 42.42
C SER A 241 9.95 7.15 42.74
N VAL A 242 9.40 6.32 41.85
CA VAL A 242 8.20 5.52 42.13
C VAL A 242 8.46 4.42 43.17
N ARG A 243 9.70 4.26 43.63
CA ARG A 243 10.09 3.26 44.63
C ARG A 243 10.18 3.81 46.04
N ASP A 244 10.06 5.14 46.17
CA ASP A 244 10.14 5.83 47.46
C ASP A 244 8.76 6.05 48.09
#